data_1f64aa9470fb9cfacfc41754acafedb6
#
_entry.id   1f64aa9470fb9cfacfc41754acafedb6
#
_cell.length_a   1.000
_cell.length_b   1.000
_cell.length_c   1.000
_cell.angle_alpha   90.00
_cell.angle_beta   90.00
_cell.angle_gamma   90.00
#
_symmetry.space_group_name_H-M   'P 1'
#
loop_
_entity.id
_entity.type
_entity.pdbx_description
1 polymer ?
#
loop_
_entity_poly.entity_id
_entity_poly.type
_entity_poly.pdbx_seq_one_letter_code
_entity_poly.pdbx_strand_id
1 'polypeptide(L)'
;GTDVAARGLDIADLACVVNYELPPDPNDYIHRIGRTGRAGRSGLALSLVTPREMPRALAIEAAQGRALKWTKSIAATLRAPSPPPPKMVTLRVDGGRTDKLRPGDIVGALTGDAGLTVDVIGKIDVYATRSYVAIDRRHAGKAVERLNACKIKGRNFRVRRI
;
A
#
# COMPACT_ATOMS: atom_id res chain seq x y z
N GLY A 1 -0.14 6.97 -7.10
CA GLY A 1 -0.42 8.33 -6.64
C GLY A 1 -0.21 9.34 -7.77
N THR A 2 -0.71 10.53 -7.60
CA THR A 2 -0.41 11.68 -8.47
C THR A 2 0.83 12.41 -7.97
N ASP A 3 1.42 13.31 -8.77
CA ASP A 3 2.59 14.10 -8.37
C ASP A 3 2.31 14.96 -7.13
N VAL A 4 1.08 15.46 -6.98
CA VAL A 4 0.65 16.21 -5.79
C VAL A 4 0.69 15.31 -4.54
N ALA A 5 0.19 14.09 -4.63
CA ALA A 5 0.23 13.11 -3.54
C ALA A 5 1.67 12.66 -3.26
N ALA A 6 2.49 12.49 -4.30
CA ALA A 6 3.89 12.05 -4.15
C ALA A 6 4.77 13.07 -3.40
N ARG A 7 4.47 14.36 -3.49
CA ARG A 7 5.20 15.41 -2.75
C ARG A 7 4.84 15.48 -1.26
N GLY A 8 3.66 14.97 -0.87
CA GLY A 8 3.19 14.97 0.53
C GLY A 8 3.33 13.63 1.24
N LEU A 9 3.63 12.55 0.53
CA LEU A 9 3.78 11.22 1.12
C LEU A 9 5.26 10.92 1.34
N ASP A 10 5.65 10.77 2.59
CA ASP A 10 6.98 10.25 2.95
C ASP A 10 7.00 8.72 2.82
N ILE A 11 6.85 8.24 1.58
CA ILE A 11 7.02 6.82 1.25
C ILE A 11 8.42 6.67 0.68
N ALA A 12 9.30 6.13 1.48
CA ALA A 12 10.65 5.78 1.09
C ALA A 12 10.79 4.25 0.96
N ASP A 13 11.86 3.82 0.29
CA ASP A 13 12.31 2.42 0.26
C ASP A 13 11.34 1.45 -0.42
N LEU A 14 10.72 1.92 -1.49
CA LEU A 14 9.87 1.07 -2.31
C LEU A 14 10.72 0.04 -3.09
N ALA A 15 10.26 -1.20 -3.16
CA ALA A 15 10.89 -2.24 -3.98
C ALA A 15 10.83 -1.91 -5.47
N CYS A 16 9.77 -1.23 -5.91
CA CYS A 16 9.56 -0.84 -7.31
C CYS A 16 8.74 0.45 -7.41
N VAL A 17 9.10 1.29 -8.38
CA VAL A 17 8.29 2.44 -8.84
C VAL A 17 7.78 2.15 -10.24
N VAL A 18 6.49 2.31 -10.48
CA VAL A 18 5.91 2.17 -11.81
C VAL A 18 5.33 3.52 -12.24
N ASN A 19 5.89 4.10 -13.30
CA ASN A 19 5.33 5.27 -13.96
C ASN A 19 4.33 4.82 -15.02
N TYR A 20 3.06 5.04 -14.77
CA TYR A 20 1.99 4.77 -15.74
C TYR A 20 2.02 5.76 -16.90
N GLU A 21 2.35 7.02 -16.60
CA GLU A 21 2.60 8.09 -17.57
C GLU A 21 3.90 8.79 -17.22
N LEU A 22 4.68 9.20 -18.23
CA LEU A 22 5.89 9.98 -18.02
C LEU A 22 5.53 11.44 -17.65
N PRO A 23 6.17 12.00 -16.61
CA PRO A 23 5.97 13.41 -16.29
C PRO A 23 6.54 14.30 -17.41
N PRO A 24 6.00 15.53 -17.56
CA PRO A 24 6.54 16.51 -18.51
C PRO A 24 7.95 16.96 -18.14
N ASP A 25 8.25 17.09 -16.85
CA ASP A 25 9.55 17.52 -16.32
C ASP A 25 10.40 16.30 -15.95
N PRO A 26 11.62 16.16 -16.52
CA PRO A 26 12.57 15.11 -16.12
C PRO A 26 12.91 15.10 -14.64
N ASN A 27 12.90 16.25 -13.94
CA ASN A 27 13.15 16.31 -12.51
C ASN A 27 12.05 15.59 -11.70
N ASP A 28 10.80 15.73 -12.11
CA ASP A 28 9.70 15.00 -11.48
C ASP A 28 9.88 13.49 -11.65
N TYR A 29 10.37 13.03 -12.80
CA TYR A 29 10.73 11.63 -13.00
C TYR A 29 11.81 11.17 -12.00
N ILE A 30 12.87 11.96 -11.84
CA ILE A 30 13.95 11.65 -10.88
C ILE A 30 13.39 11.58 -9.45
N HIS A 31 12.53 12.52 -9.07
CA HIS A 31 11.87 12.52 -7.76
C HIS A 31 10.99 11.28 -7.54
N ARG A 32 10.26 10.82 -8.57
CA ARG A 32 9.44 9.61 -8.50
C ARG A 32 10.30 8.37 -8.32
N ILE A 33 11.30 8.16 -9.17
CA ILE A 33 12.18 6.99 -9.07
C ILE A 33 13.07 7.02 -7.82
N GLY A 34 13.35 8.20 -7.28
CA GLY A 34 14.06 8.37 -6.01
C GLY A 34 13.29 7.86 -4.78
N ARG A 35 12.13 7.23 -4.94
CA ARG A 35 11.43 6.48 -3.88
C ARG A 35 11.91 5.05 -3.74
N THR A 36 12.73 4.55 -4.68
CA THR A 36 13.35 3.22 -4.65
C THR A 36 14.88 3.34 -4.75
N GLY A 37 15.60 2.31 -4.39
CA GLY A 37 17.07 2.25 -4.52
C GLY A 37 17.83 3.23 -3.64
N ARG A 38 17.37 3.53 -2.44
CA ARG A 38 18.01 4.45 -1.49
C ARG A 38 19.09 3.75 -0.66
N ALA A 39 19.97 4.56 -0.08
CA ALA A 39 21.04 4.12 0.84
C ALA A 39 21.93 3.00 0.27
N GLY A 40 22.32 3.11 -1.01
CA GLY A 40 23.19 2.13 -1.67
C GLY A 40 22.50 0.82 -2.07
N ARG A 41 21.19 0.70 -1.86
CA ARG A 41 20.39 -0.46 -2.30
C ARG A 41 19.97 -0.32 -3.76
N SER A 42 19.83 -1.47 -4.45
CA SER A 42 19.26 -1.51 -5.79
C SER A 42 17.74 -1.31 -5.74
N GLY A 43 17.20 -0.58 -6.72
CA GLY A 43 15.76 -0.37 -6.88
C GLY A 43 15.33 -0.58 -8.32
N LEU A 44 14.05 -0.91 -8.52
CA LEU A 44 13.48 -1.08 -9.83
C LEU A 44 12.54 0.09 -10.15
N ALA A 45 12.76 0.74 -11.31
CA ALA A 45 11.84 1.71 -11.86
C ALA A 45 11.40 1.25 -13.24
N LEU A 46 10.09 1.14 -13.44
CA LEU A 46 9.46 0.77 -14.71
C LEU A 46 8.61 1.94 -15.20
N SER A 47 8.59 2.16 -16.51
CA SER A 47 7.75 3.20 -17.12
C SER A 47 7.02 2.62 -18.33
N LEU A 48 5.73 2.89 -18.41
CA LEU A 48 4.96 2.65 -19.62
C LEU A 48 5.10 3.90 -20.49
N VAL A 49 5.48 3.70 -21.74
CA VAL A 49 5.74 4.81 -22.67
C VAL A 49 4.95 4.58 -23.95
N THR A 50 4.07 5.51 -24.24
CA THR A 50 3.34 5.55 -25.52
C THR A 50 4.17 6.25 -26.60
N PRO A 51 3.89 6.04 -27.90
CA PRO A 51 4.59 6.78 -28.96
C PRO A 51 4.52 8.31 -28.81
N ARG A 52 3.44 8.84 -28.21
CA ARG A 52 3.27 10.28 -27.97
C ARG A 52 4.18 10.81 -26.86
N GLU A 53 4.64 9.95 -25.97
CA GLU A 53 5.51 10.30 -24.84
C GLU A 53 7.00 10.12 -25.16
N MET A 54 7.35 9.65 -26.35
CA MET A 54 8.75 9.49 -26.78
C MET A 54 9.60 10.75 -26.59
N PRO A 55 9.13 11.97 -26.88
CA PRO A 55 9.92 13.17 -26.62
C PRO A 55 10.26 13.34 -25.12
N ARG A 56 9.34 12.98 -24.22
CA ARG A 56 9.58 13.03 -22.77
C ARG A 56 10.61 11.97 -22.35
N ALA A 57 10.53 10.77 -22.91
CA ALA A 57 11.51 9.72 -22.64
C ALA A 57 12.92 10.14 -23.04
N LEU A 58 13.08 10.74 -24.22
CA LEU A 58 14.36 11.27 -24.69
C LEU A 58 14.89 12.42 -23.80
N ALA A 59 14.01 13.30 -23.35
CA ALA A 59 14.37 14.36 -22.40
C ALA A 59 14.86 13.79 -21.05
N ILE A 60 14.23 12.71 -20.57
CA ILE A 60 14.63 12.00 -19.37
C ILE A 60 15.99 11.33 -19.55
N GLU A 61 16.25 10.69 -20.70
CA GLU A 61 17.56 10.14 -21.04
C GLU A 61 18.66 11.21 -21.04
N ALA A 62 18.39 12.33 -21.68
CA ALA A 62 19.32 13.46 -21.73
C ALA A 62 19.62 14.01 -20.32
N ALA A 63 18.59 14.18 -19.49
CA ALA A 63 18.75 14.67 -18.11
C ALA A 63 19.51 13.70 -17.20
N GLN A 64 19.38 12.38 -17.42
CA GLN A 64 20.12 11.36 -16.66
C GLN A 64 21.52 11.07 -17.20
N GLY A 65 21.85 11.53 -18.39
CA GLY A 65 23.10 11.22 -19.07
C GLY A 65 23.27 9.73 -19.39
N ARG A 66 22.18 8.96 -19.46
CA ARG A 66 22.20 7.53 -19.75
C ARG A 66 20.98 7.09 -20.55
N ALA A 67 21.17 6.12 -21.44
CA ALA A 67 20.07 5.52 -22.18
C ALA A 67 19.15 4.68 -21.27
N LEU A 68 17.86 4.75 -21.51
CA LEU A 68 16.87 3.89 -20.88
C LEU A 68 16.93 2.48 -21.49
N LYS A 69 16.66 1.47 -20.66
CA LYS A 69 16.53 0.09 -21.15
C LYS A 69 15.13 -0.13 -21.67
N TRP A 70 15.00 -0.34 -22.98
CA TRP A 70 13.73 -0.61 -23.63
C TRP A 70 13.42 -2.10 -23.66
N THR A 71 12.17 -2.46 -23.35
CA THR A 71 11.65 -3.81 -23.53
C THR A 71 10.61 -3.82 -24.65
N LYS A 72 10.70 -4.80 -25.54
CA LYS A 72 9.88 -4.83 -26.76
C LYS A 72 8.42 -5.21 -26.56
N SER A 73 8.01 -5.80 -25.44
CA SER A 73 6.64 -6.26 -25.29
C SER A 73 6.22 -6.49 -23.85
N ILE A 74 5.13 -5.85 -23.45
CA ILE A 74 4.37 -6.20 -22.24
C ILE A 74 3.55 -7.50 -22.48
N ALA A 75 3.23 -7.82 -23.73
CA ALA A 75 2.36 -8.94 -24.08
C ALA A 75 2.89 -10.30 -23.61
N ALA A 76 4.20 -10.51 -23.57
CA ALA A 76 4.79 -11.73 -23.03
C ALA A 76 4.59 -11.87 -21.51
N THR A 77 4.47 -10.76 -20.80
CA THR A 77 4.30 -10.70 -19.34
C THR A 77 2.83 -10.86 -18.92
N LEU A 78 1.88 -10.65 -19.83
CA LEU A 78 0.44 -10.82 -19.56
C LEU A 78 0.02 -12.29 -19.33
N ARG A 79 0.91 -13.24 -19.59
CA ARG A 79 0.72 -14.66 -19.26
C ARG A 79 1.32 -15.06 -17.91
N ALA A 80 1.82 -14.09 -17.13
CA ALA A 80 2.33 -14.37 -15.81
C ALA A 80 1.22 -14.90 -14.90
N PRO A 81 1.51 -15.87 -14.02
CA PRO A 81 0.55 -16.33 -13.04
C PRO A 81 0.06 -15.15 -12.20
N SER A 82 -1.19 -15.22 -11.76
CA SER A 82 -1.75 -14.20 -10.88
C SER A 82 -0.80 -13.92 -9.71
N PRO A 83 -0.59 -12.65 -9.35
CA PRO A 83 0.28 -12.32 -8.23
C PRO A 83 -0.22 -13.02 -6.97
N PRO A 84 0.68 -13.44 -6.08
CA PRO A 84 0.27 -14.05 -4.83
C PRO A 84 -0.62 -13.08 -4.05
N PRO A 85 -1.66 -13.58 -3.37
CA PRO A 85 -2.53 -12.73 -2.57
C PRO A 85 -1.71 -12.04 -1.46
N PRO A 86 -2.03 -10.79 -1.09
CA PRO A 86 -1.32 -10.08 -0.04
C PRO A 86 -1.39 -10.85 1.28
N LYS A 87 -0.30 -10.83 2.05
CA LYS A 87 -0.22 -11.51 3.36
C LYS A 87 -1.24 -10.96 4.36
N MET A 88 -1.47 -9.65 4.31
CA MET A 88 -2.41 -8.96 5.18
C MET A 88 -3.71 -8.66 4.45
N VAL A 89 -4.81 -8.63 5.18
CA VAL A 89 -6.10 -8.12 4.73
C VAL A 89 -6.59 -7.07 5.71
N THR A 90 -7.40 -6.13 5.24
CA THR A 90 -7.93 -5.07 6.08
C THR A 90 -9.33 -5.44 6.57
N LEU A 91 -9.52 -5.31 7.88
CA LEU A 91 -10.83 -5.35 8.50
C LEU A 91 -11.28 -3.91 8.78
N ARG A 92 -12.54 -3.62 8.51
CA ARG A 92 -13.20 -2.39 8.87
C ARG A 92 -14.07 -2.63 10.10
N VAL A 93 -13.88 -1.80 11.11
CA VAL A 93 -14.72 -1.71 12.30
C VAL A 93 -15.61 -0.47 12.14
N ASP A 94 -16.93 -0.62 12.26
CA ASP A 94 -17.89 0.50 12.18
C ASP A 94 -17.96 1.22 13.54
N GLY A 95 -16.80 1.69 14.02
CA GLY A 95 -16.59 2.47 15.21
C GLY A 95 -15.28 3.26 15.11
N GLY A 96 -15.23 4.43 15.73
CA GLY A 96 -14.10 5.35 15.62
C GLY A 96 -13.88 6.24 16.84
N ARG A 97 -13.23 7.39 16.63
CA ARG A 97 -12.93 8.35 17.71
C ARG A 97 -14.19 8.91 18.38
N THR A 98 -15.30 9.07 17.64
CA THR A 98 -16.60 9.50 18.20
C THR A 98 -17.16 8.49 19.20
N ASP A 99 -16.80 7.21 19.04
CA ASP A 99 -17.12 6.15 19.99
C ASP A 99 -16.06 5.99 21.07
N LYS A 100 -15.09 6.93 21.14
CA LYS A 100 -13.92 6.89 22.04
C LYS A 100 -13.05 5.66 21.84
N LEU A 101 -13.06 5.07 20.62
CA LEU A 101 -12.23 3.93 20.26
C LEU A 101 -10.77 4.38 20.05
N ARG A 102 -9.84 3.57 20.56
CA ARG A 102 -8.40 3.75 20.40
C ARG A 102 -7.78 2.50 19.80
N PRO A 103 -6.61 2.57 19.15
CA PRO A 103 -5.94 1.38 18.63
C PRO A 103 -5.76 0.26 19.66
N GLY A 104 -5.40 0.63 20.92
CA GLY A 104 -5.25 -0.34 22.00
C GLY A 104 -6.53 -1.10 22.37
N ASP A 105 -7.71 -0.49 22.22
CA ASP A 105 -8.98 -1.16 22.49
C ASP A 105 -9.24 -2.27 21.44
N ILE A 106 -8.85 -2.03 20.19
CA ILE A 106 -8.96 -3.01 19.09
C ILE A 106 -7.94 -4.13 19.29
N VAL A 107 -6.69 -3.80 19.64
CA VAL A 107 -5.66 -4.80 19.96
C VAL A 107 -6.13 -5.67 21.13
N GLY A 108 -6.62 -5.05 22.21
CA GLY A 108 -7.11 -5.79 23.38
C GLY A 108 -8.23 -6.79 23.05
N ALA A 109 -9.21 -6.37 22.20
CA ALA A 109 -10.27 -7.27 21.77
C ALA A 109 -9.75 -8.41 20.86
N LEU A 110 -8.77 -8.13 20.00
CA LEU A 110 -8.16 -9.13 19.13
C LEU A 110 -7.29 -10.12 19.90
N THR A 111 -6.52 -9.68 20.88
CA THR A 111 -5.61 -10.54 21.64
C THR A 111 -6.30 -11.23 22.82
N GLY A 112 -7.24 -10.58 23.46
CA GLY A 112 -8.02 -11.15 24.56
C GLY A 112 -9.12 -12.09 24.06
N ASP A 113 -10.27 -11.52 23.71
CA ASP A 113 -11.46 -12.31 23.37
C ASP A 113 -11.31 -13.13 22.09
N ALA A 114 -10.61 -12.58 21.06
CA ALA A 114 -10.36 -13.29 19.82
C ALA A 114 -9.18 -14.26 19.89
N GLY A 115 -8.32 -14.17 20.92
CA GLY A 115 -7.19 -15.05 21.13
C GLY A 115 -6.20 -15.07 19.98
N LEU A 116 -5.95 -13.89 19.38
CA LEU A 116 -4.92 -13.70 18.36
C LEU A 116 -3.63 -13.19 19.01
N THR A 117 -2.51 -13.54 18.42
CA THR A 117 -1.21 -13.02 18.85
C THR A 117 -0.94 -11.67 18.20
N VAL A 118 -0.13 -10.82 18.84
CA VAL A 118 0.14 -9.46 18.35
C VAL A 118 0.85 -9.47 17.00
N ASP A 119 1.65 -10.46 16.71
CA ASP A 119 2.42 -10.62 15.47
C ASP A 119 1.55 -10.78 14.22
N VAL A 120 0.29 -11.22 14.36
CA VAL A 120 -0.66 -11.31 13.24
C VAL A 120 -1.48 -10.03 13.03
N ILE A 121 -1.30 -9.02 13.92
CA ILE A 121 -1.99 -7.73 13.86
C ILE A 121 -1.01 -6.70 13.28
N GLY A 122 -1.38 -6.09 12.19
CA GLY A 122 -0.61 -5.02 11.55
C GLY A 122 -1.10 -3.63 11.94
N LYS A 123 -0.96 -2.68 11.01
CA LYS A 123 -1.33 -1.28 11.22
C LYS A 123 -2.81 -1.12 11.60
N ILE A 124 -3.08 -0.23 12.56
CA ILE A 124 -4.42 0.16 12.98
C ILE A 124 -4.58 1.67 12.78
N ASP A 125 -5.55 2.06 11.97
CA ASP A 125 -5.92 3.45 11.74
C ASP A 125 -7.32 3.70 12.30
N VAL A 126 -7.45 4.69 13.20
CA VAL A 126 -8.74 5.09 13.80
C VAL A 126 -9.14 6.46 13.27
N TYR A 127 -10.27 6.51 12.57
CA TYR A 127 -10.90 7.73 12.03
C TYR A 127 -12.07 8.18 12.92
N ALA A 128 -12.78 9.21 12.50
CA ALA A 128 -13.89 9.75 13.29
C ALA A 128 -14.94 8.69 13.62
N THR A 129 -15.47 7.98 12.60
CA THR A 129 -16.59 7.04 12.73
C THR A 129 -16.24 5.60 12.37
N ARG A 130 -15.01 5.32 11.95
CA ARG A 130 -14.57 4.02 11.47
C ARG A 130 -13.13 3.77 11.86
N SER A 131 -12.79 2.50 12.00
CA SER A 131 -11.41 2.07 12.20
C SER A 131 -11.05 0.97 11.21
N TYR A 132 -9.78 0.88 10.88
CA TYR A 132 -9.25 -0.13 9.99
C TYR A 132 -8.09 -0.83 10.68
N VAL A 133 -8.05 -2.14 10.58
CA VAL A 133 -6.96 -2.95 11.12
C VAL A 133 -6.49 -3.96 10.08
N ALA A 134 -5.18 -4.01 9.87
CA ALA A 134 -4.57 -5.03 9.04
C ALA A 134 -4.38 -6.31 9.85
N ILE A 135 -4.82 -7.45 9.30
CA ILE A 135 -4.71 -8.77 9.94
C ILE A 135 -4.08 -9.74 8.95
N ASP A 136 -3.23 -10.65 9.44
CA ASP A 136 -2.73 -11.76 8.62
C ASP A 136 -3.92 -12.50 8.00
N ARG A 137 -3.87 -12.70 6.68
CA ARG A 137 -4.96 -13.29 5.88
C ARG A 137 -5.50 -14.60 6.46
N ARG A 138 -4.61 -15.42 7.02
CA ARG A 138 -4.96 -16.74 7.59
C ARG A 138 -5.85 -16.63 8.83
N HIS A 139 -5.76 -15.51 9.54
CA HIS A 139 -6.48 -15.26 10.79
C HIS A 139 -7.69 -14.33 10.62
N ALA A 140 -7.88 -13.75 9.42
CA ALA A 140 -8.91 -12.74 9.16
C ALA A 140 -10.34 -13.25 9.40
N GLY A 141 -10.66 -14.48 9.02
CA GLY A 141 -11.98 -15.08 9.27
C GLY A 141 -12.30 -15.17 10.74
N LYS A 142 -11.36 -15.76 11.52
CA LYS A 142 -11.47 -15.85 12.98
C LYS A 142 -11.57 -14.47 13.65
N ALA A 143 -10.78 -13.49 13.17
CA ALA A 143 -10.82 -12.13 13.69
C ALA A 143 -12.20 -11.48 13.48
N VAL A 144 -12.78 -11.58 12.27
CA VAL A 144 -14.10 -11.02 11.97
C VAL A 144 -15.19 -11.68 12.84
N GLU A 145 -15.21 -13.00 12.91
CA GLU A 145 -16.19 -13.74 13.71
C GLU A 145 -16.12 -13.33 15.18
N ARG A 146 -14.93 -13.35 15.77
CA ARG A 146 -14.74 -13.04 17.19
C ARG A 146 -15.03 -11.57 17.50
N LEU A 147 -14.56 -10.63 16.69
CA LEU A 147 -14.84 -9.20 16.89
C LEU A 147 -16.33 -8.85 16.75
N ASN A 148 -17.09 -9.58 15.94
CA ASN A 148 -18.55 -9.41 15.88
C ASN A 148 -19.28 -10.03 17.07
N ALA A 149 -18.70 -11.05 17.71
CA ALA A 149 -19.25 -11.73 18.86
C ALA A 149 -18.88 -11.05 20.21
N CYS A 150 -17.74 -10.34 20.27
CA CYS A 150 -17.27 -9.70 21.49
C CYS A 150 -17.60 -8.19 21.53
N LYS A 151 -17.43 -7.61 22.73
CA LYS A 151 -17.57 -6.16 22.93
C LYS A 151 -16.19 -5.51 22.88
N ILE A 152 -16.00 -4.49 22.05
CA ILE A 152 -14.83 -3.63 22.10
C ILE A 152 -15.15 -2.46 23.02
N LYS A 153 -14.45 -2.33 24.12
CA LYS A 153 -14.69 -1.29 25.13
C LYS A 153 -16.16 -1.22 25.60
N GLY A 154 -16.76 -2.39 25.82
CA GLY A 154 -18.14 -2.51 26.31
C GLY A 154 -19.22 -2.30 25.27
N ARG A 155 -18.91 -2.06 23.99
CA ARG A 155 -19.85 -1.84 22.89
C ARG A 155 -19.66 -2.87 21.78
N ASN A 156 -20.75 -3.21 21.09
CA ASN A 156 -20.70 -4.04 19.91
C ASN A 156 -20.50 -3.16 18.67
N PHE A 157 -19.56 -3.55 17.80
CA PHE A 157 -19.31 -2.90 16.53
C PHE A 157 -19.41 -3.94 15.42
N ARG A 158 -20.00 -3.56 14.30
CA ARG A 158 -19.97 -4.40 13.10
C ARG A 158 -18.56 -4.40 12.51
N VAL A 159 -18.02 -5.60 12.30
CA VAL A 159 -16.71 -5.80 11.70
C VAL A 159 -16.84 -6.59 10.42
N ARG A 160 -16.18 -6.15 9.37
CA ARG A 160 -16.16 -6.82 8.07
C ARG A 160 -14.81 -6.71 7.38
N ARG A 161 -14.48 -7.69 6.57
CA ARG A 161 -13.35 -7.64 5.65
C ARG A 161 -13.68 -6.73 4.47
N ILE A 162 -12.67 -5.96 4.00
CA ILE A 162 -12.73 -5.14 2.77
C ILE A 162 -11.64 -5.58 1.80
#